data_0dc2446b55d178fa84739cdc5a62d941
#
_entry.id   0dc2446b55d178fa84739cdc5a62d941
#
_cell.length_a   1.000
_cell.length_b   1.000
_cell.length_c   1.000
_cell.angle_alpha   90.00
_cell.angle_beta   90.00
_cell.angle_gamma   90.00
#
_symmetry.space_group_name_H-M   'P 1'
#
loop_
_entity.id
_entity.type
_entity.pdbx_description
1 polymer ?
#
loop_
_entity_poly.entity_id
_entity_poly.type
_entity_poly.pdbx_seq_one_letter_code
_entity_poly.pdbx_strand_id
1 'polypeptide(L)'
;MKRLSLIISVVAALTATGASAQSVDLTGTYTCVQMCRGEMLAVVTQNGPELNLTTETGVPSRAWPDWFYPASRIWIDAYNISAVYTPDGMTIQFDNGTVWQRYVPPPPARRKAR
;
A
#
# COMPACT_ATOMS: atom_id res chain seq x y z
N MET A 1 45.38 3.60 -23.15
CA MET A 1 44.98 3.56 -22.71
C MET A 1 43.98 3.70 -22.22
N LYS A 2 43.58 3.69 -22.03
CA LYS A 2 42.84 3.63 -21.50
C LYS A 2 41.73 3.75 -21.19
N ARG A 3 41.39 3.85 -20.87
CA ARG A 3 40.53 3.88 -20.43
C ARG A 3 39.48 3.46 -20.45
N LEU A 4 39.31 3.21 -20.34
CA LEU A 4 38.35 2.73 -20.28
C LEU A 4 37.54 2.58 -19.58
N SER A 5 37.59 2.49 -19.06
CA SER A 5 37.02 2.07 -18.29
C SER A 5 36.06 2.58 -17.86
N LEU A 6 35.80 2.81 -17.50
CA LEU A 6 35.01 3.26 -16.98
C LEU A 6 33.87 3.17 -17.15
N ILE A 7 33.59 3.48 -17.12
CA ILE A 7 32.64 3.42 -17.68
C ILE A 7 31.74 2.64 -17.27
N ILE A 8 31.97 1.75 -17.22
CA ILE A 8 31.31 0.82 -16.76
C ILE A 8 30.47 1.04 -15.75
N SER A 9 30.96 1.43 -14.91
CA SER A 9 30.29 1.60 -13.75
C SER A 9 28.99 2.00 -13.93
N VAL A 10 28.85 2.78 -14.50
CA VAL A 10 27.66 3.22 -14.69
C VAL A 10 26.62 2.34 -14.70
N VAL A 11 26.69 1.55 -15.36
CA VAL A 11 25.74 0.62 -15.44
C VAL A 11 25.14 0.24 -14.27
N ALA A 12 25.81 -0.09 -13.44
CA ALA A 12 25.26 -0.56 -12.28
C ALA A 12 24.13 0.19 -11.87
N ALA A 13 24.27 1.28 -11.86
CA ALA A 13 23.25 2.06 -11.36
C ALA A 13 21.97 1.74 -11.87
N LEU A 14 21.86 1.56 -12.98
CA LEU A 14 20.65 1.36 -13.48
C LEU A 14 19.92 0.35 -12.95
N THR A 15 20.48 -0.58 -12.79
CA THR A 15 19.73 -1.65 -12.38
C THR A 15 18.91 -1.37 -11.29
N ALA A 16 19.37 -0.71 -10.47
CA ALA A 16 18.65 -0.59 -9.28
C ALA A 16 17.38 -0.02 -9.47
N THR A 17 17.31 0.70 -10.32
CA THR A 17 16.18 1.34 -10.36
C THR A 17 15.06 0.64 -10.63
N GLY A 18 14.57 0.63 -11.33
CA GLY A 18 13.34 0.22 -11.62
C GLY A 18 12.80 -0.93 -11.07
N ALA A 19 13.49 -1.45 -10.33
CA ALA A 19 13.05 -2.63 -9.85
C ALA A 19 11.74 -2.58 -9.23
N SER A 20 11.47 -1.69 -8.44
CA SER A 20 10.31 -1.82 -7.67
C SER A 20 9.38 -0.76 -7.94
N ALA A 21 8.23 -1.09 -8.33
CA ALA A 21 7.22 -0.13 -8.54
C ALA A 21 6.52 0.25 -7.27
N GLN A 22 6.34 -0.65 -6.38
CA GLN A 22 5.64 -0.36 -5.16
C GLN A 22 6.55 -0.60 -3.98
N SER A 23 6.91 0.43 -3.29
CA SER A 23 7.80 0.30 -2.17
C SER A 23 7.09 0.42 -0.84
N VAL A 24 5.79 0.70 -0.83
CA VAL A 24 5.05 0.86 0.41
C VAL A 24 4.38 -0.46 0.75
N ASP A 25 4.54 -0.88 1.99
CA ASP A 25 3.89 -2.10 2.46
C ASP A 25 2.56 -1.70 3.07
N LEU A 26 1.48 -2.10 2.44
CA LEU A 26 0.16 -1.75 2.90
C LEU A 26 -0.44 -2.76 3.86
N THR A 27 0.30 -3.79 4.22
CA THR A 27 -0.19 -4.79 5.15
C THR A 27 -0.58 -4.13 6.47
N GLY A 28 -1.77 -4.40 6.91
CA GLY A 28 -2.25 -3.85 8.17
C GLY A 28 -3.75 -3.87 8.26
N THR A 29 -4.24 -3.34 9.34
CA THR A 29 -5.65 -3.23 9.60
C THR A 29 -6.03 -1.75 9.41
N TYR A 30 -7.17 -1.52 8.80
CA TYR A 30 -7.60 -0.17 8.48
C TYR A 30 -9.03 0.07 8.97
N THR A 31 -9.30 1.32 9.31
CA THR A 31 -10.63 1.74 9.69
C THR A 31 -11.18 2.62 8.59
N CYS A 32 -12.38 2.37 8.17
CA CYS A 32 -13.01 3.25 7.21
C CYS A 32 -13.45 4.52 7.91
N VAL A 33 -13.09 5.66 7.36
CA VAL A 33 -13.40 6.94 7.99
C VAL A 33 -14.26 7.85 7.12
N GLN A 34 -14.51 7.48 5.87
CA GLN A 34 -15.32 8.30 4.99
C GLN A 34 -16.01 7.44 3.94
N MET A 35 -17.23 7.73 3.63
CA MET A 35 -18.02 7.01 2.63
C MET A 35 -17.98 5.52 2.85
N CYS A 36 -18.17 5.12 4.08
CA CYS A 36 -18.06 3.72 4.45
C CYS A 36 -19.30 2.94 4.07
N ARG A 37 -19.11 1.69 3.71
CA ARG A 37 -20.21 0.82 3.36
C ARG A 37 -20.46 -0.22 4.41
N GLY A 38 -19.60 -0.30 5.39
CA GLY A 38 -19.75 -1.23 6.51
C GLY A 38 -18.95 -0.75 7.67
N GLU A 39 -19.02 -1.47 8.75
CA GLU A 39 -18.38 -1.05 9.98
C GLU A 39 -17.26 -1.97 10.44
N MET A 40 -16.94 -2.97 9.66
CA MET A 40 -15.88 -3.87 10.05
C MET A 40 -14.54 -3.24 9.78
N LEU A 41 -13.53 -3.69 10.49
CA LEU A 41 -12.18 -3.27 10.16
C LEU A 41 -11.77 -3.92 8.85
N ALA A 42 -11.09 -3.20 8.03
CA ALA A 42 -10.57 -3.74 6.79
C ALA A 42 -9.17 -4.27 7.03
N VAL A 43 -8.79 -5.30 6.31
CA VAL A 43 -7.49 -5.93 6.50
C VAL A 43 -6.81 -6.05 5.15
N VAL A 44 -5.54 -5.70 5.10
CA VAL A 44 -4.75 -5.83 3.89
C VAL A 44 -3.54 -6.70 4.20
N THR A 45 -3.30 -7.66 3.34
CA THR A 45 -2.09 -8.47 3.42
C THR A 45 -1.38 -8.37 2.08
N GLN A 46 -0.14 -7.95 2.10
CA GLN A 46 0.61 -7.74 0.87
C GLN A 46 1.72 -8.77 0.75
N ASN A 47 1.80 -9.36 -0.44
CA ASN A 47 2.76 -10.39 -0.69
C ASN A 47 3.46 -10.02 -1.96
N GLY A 48 4.53 -9.27 -1.89
CA GLY A 48 5.17 -8.74 -3.08
C GLY A 48 4.23 -7.78 -3.77
N PRO A 49 3.99 -7.93 -5.03
CA PRO A 49 3.10 -7.01 -5.73
C PRO A 49 1.63 -7.35 -5.58
N GLU A 50 1.31 -8.46 -4.98
CA GLU A 50 -0.07 -8.88 -4.88
C GLU A 50 -0.62 -8.61 -3.50
N LEU A 51 -1.84 -8.10 -3.42
CA LEU A 51 -2.46 -7.81 -2.16
C LEU A 51 -3.76 -8.60 -2.03
N ASN A 52 -4.08 -8.98 -0.81
CA ASN A 52 -5.37 -9.56 -0.49
C ASN A 52 -6.03 -8.65 0.53
N LEU A 53 -7.27 -8.30 0.27
CA LEU A 53 -7.98 -7.39 1.15
C LEU A 53 -9.25 -8.03 1.66
N THR A 54 -9.65 -7.63 2.86
CA THR A 54 -11.02 -7.84 3.30
C THR A 54 -11.54 -6.45 3.58
N THR A 55 -12.62 -6.05 2.92
CA THR A 55 -13.06 -4.68 3.01
C THR A 55 -13.88 -4.44 4.29
N GLU A 56 -14.27 -3.22 4.52
CA GLU A 56 -15.05 -2.89 5.72
C GLU A 56 -16.45 -3.53 5.71
N THR A 57 -16.83 -4.12 4.58
CA THR A 57 -18.08 -4.86 4.53
C THR A 57 -17.85 -6.35 4.68
N GLY A 58 -16.61 -6.77 4.84
CA GLY A 58 -16.29 -8.18 4.96
C GLY A 58 -16.09 -8.89 3.64
N VAL A 59 -15.99 -8.16 2.55
CA VAL A 59 -15.84 -8.76 1.23
C VAL A 59 -14.37 -8.95 0.90
N PRO A 60 -13.96 -10.16 0.55
CA PRO A 60 -12.56 -10.38 0.18
C PRO A 60 -12.31 -9.91 -1.24
N SER A 61 -11.14 -9.41 -1.49
CA SER A 61 -10.73 -8.96 -2.80
C SER A 61 -9.26 -9.12 -2.99
N ARG A 62 -8.83 -9.22 -4.23
CA ARG A 62 -7.44 -9.11 -4.55
C ARG A 62 -7.18 -7.73 -5.03
N ALA A 63 -5.93 -7.31 -4.95
CA ALA A 63 -5.51 -6.03 -5.47
C ALA A 63 -4.07 -6.14 -5.96
N TRP A 64 -3.67 -5.26 -6.82
CA TRP A 64 -2.31 -5.23 -7.33
C TRP A 64 -1.99 -3.80 -7.80
N PRO A 65 -0.73 -3.48 -8.06
CA PRO A 65 -0.39 -2.12 -8.48
C PRO A 65 -1.15 -1.72 -9.72
N ASP A 66 -1.63 -0.50 -9.72
CA ASP A 66 -2.37 0.02 -10.86
C ASP A 66 -1.46 0.09 -12.08
N TRP A 67 -1.99 -0.23 -13.27
CA TRP A 67 -1.18 -0.22 -14.47
C TRP A 67 -0.59 1.12 -14.79
N PHE A 68 -1.30 2.19 -14.50
CA PHE A 68 -0.85 3.50 -14.89
C PHE A 68 -0.02 4.21 -13.82
N TYR A 69 -0.27 3.91 -12.57
CA TYR A 69 0.43 4.58 -11.48
C TYR A 69 0.83 3.57 -10.41
N PRO A 70 1.68 2.62 -10.76
CA PRO A 70 1.95 1.51 -9.82
C PRO A 70 2.66 1.92 -8.53
N ALA A 71 3.27 3.08 -8.52
CA ALA A 71 3.97 3.50 -7.32
C ALA A 71 3.08 4.20 -6.31
N SER A 72 1.85 4.53 -6.69
CA SER A 72 0.98 5.27 -5.79
C SER A 72 -0.45 4.77 -5.76
N ARG A 73 -0.82 3.85 -6.63
CA ARG A 73 -2.19 3.39 -6.71
C ARG A 73 -2.26 1.88 -6.82
N ILE A 74 -3.34 1.32 -6.34
CA ILE A 74 -3.60 -0.10 -6.48
C ILE A 74 -4.97 -0.29 -7.12
N TRP A 75 -5.13 -1.39 -7.82
CA TRP A 75 -6.39 -1.76 -8.43
C TRP A 75 -7.09 -2.77 -7.53
N ILE A 76 -8.35 -2.52 -7.21
CA ILE A 76 -9.14 -3.39 -6.33
C ILE A 76 -10.10 -4.19 -7.20
N ASP A 77 -9.87 -5.48 -7.28
CA ASP A 77 -10.57 -6.33 -8.22
C ASP A 77 -12.05 -6.47 -7.93
N ALA A 78 -12.42 -6.64 -6.68
CA ALA A 78 -13.81 -6.88 -6.35
C ALA A 78 -14.71 -5.69 -6.70
N TYR A 79 -14.17 -4.50 -6.68
CA TYR A 79 -14.96 -3.31 -6.95
C TYR A 79 -14.67 -2.69 -8.31
N ASN A 80 -13.68 -3.21 -9.02
CA ASN A 80 -13.33 -2.66 -10.31
C ASN A 80 -12.96 -1.20 -10.21
N ILE A 81 -12.24 -0.80 -9.21
CA ILE A 81 -11.82 0.58 -9.04
C ILE A 81 -10.38 0.62 -8.56
N SER A 82 -9.81 1.78 -8.70
CA SER A 82 -8.45 2.03 -8.24
C SER A 82 -8.51 2.81 -6.94
N ALA A 83 -7.44 2.78 -6.21
CA ALA A 83 -7.30 3.55 -4.98
C ALA A 83 -5.90 4.11 -4.91
N VAL A 84 -5.78 5.31 -4.35
CA VAL A 84 -4.48 5.93 -4.16
C VAL A 84 -4.10 5.74 -2.70
N TYR A 85 -2.83 5.51 -2.42
CA TYR A 85 -2.39 5.39 -1.05
C TYR A 85 -1.30 6.40 -0.79
N THR A 86 -1.18 6.81 0.46
CA THR A 86 -0.16 7.77 0.83
C THR A 86 1.19 7.09 0.94
N PRO A 87 2.27 7.82 0.75
CA PRO A 87 3.61 7.20 0.80
C PRO A 87 3.95 6.53 2.12
N ASP A 88 3.32 6.95 3.20
CA ASP A 88 3.56 6.32 4.49
C ASP A 88 2.66 5.11 4.71
N GLY A 89 1.78 4.82 3.76
CA GLY A 89 0.89 3.67 3.90
C GLY A 89 -0.24 3.85 4.90
N MET A 90 -0.45 5.05 5.39
CA MET A 90 -1.42 5.25 6.45
C MET A 90 -2.83 5.48 5.93
N THR A 91 -2.98 5.89 4.70
CA THR A 91 -4.30 6.21 4.16
C THR A 91 -4.46 5.59 2.78
N ILE A 92 -5.61 5.00 2.55
CA ILE A 92 -5.96 4.48 1.23
C ILE A 92 -7.28 5.13 0.86
N GLN A 93 -7.30 5.83 -0.25
CA GLN A 93 -8.50 6.51 -0.72
C GLN A 93 -8.94 5.89 -2.03
N PHE A 94 -10.14 5.34 -2.03
CA PHE A 94 -10.68 4.69 -3.21
C PHE A 94 -11.31 5.72 -4.12
N ASP A 95 -11.34 5.44 -5.40
CA ASP A 95 -11.88 6.37 -6.37
C ASP A 95 -13.37 6.63 -6.18
N ASN A 96 -14.07 5.79 -5.43
CA ASN A 96 -15.48 6.03 -5.15
C ASN A 96 -15.69 6.89 -3.91
N GLY A 97 -14.64 7.43 -3.33
CA GLY A 97 -14.76 8.32 -2.18
C GLY A 97 -14.55 7.66 -0.83
N THR A 98 -14.50 6.35 -0.77
CA THR A 98 -14.26 5.66 0.50
C THR A 98 -12.82 5.89 0.93
N VAL A 99 -12.61 6.15 2.19
CA VAL A 99 -11.27 6.39 2.71
C VAL A 99 -11.03 5.47 3.90
N TRP A 100 -9.90 4.78 3.86
CA TRP A 100 -9.47 3.93 4.97
C TRP A 100 -8.22 4.54 5.59
N GLN A 101 -8.15 4.51 6.91
CA GLN A 101 -6.93 4.92 7.60
C GLN A 101 -6.40 3.76 8.40
N ARG A 102 -5.10 3.59 8.42
CA ARG A 102 -4.48 2.47 9.12
C ARG A 102 -4.85 2.56 10.59
N TYR A 103 -5.35 1.48 11.12
CA TYR A 103 -5.71 1.43 12.52
C TYR A 103 -4.45 1.25 13.33
N VAL A 104 -4.23 2.18 14.21
CA VAL A 104 -3.08 2.11 15.10
C VAL A 104 -3.66 2.00 16.49
N PRO A 105 -3.53 0.85 17.13
CA PRO A 105 -4.10 0.73 18.47
C PRO A 105 -3.42 1.70 19.40
N PRO A 106 -4.14 2.21 20.37
CA PRO A 106 -3.52 3.14 21.32
C PRO A 106 -2.43 2.41 22.10
N PRO A 107 -1.44 3.11 22.55
CA PRO A 107 -0.40 2.47 23.34
C PRO A 107 -0.98 1.93 24.62
N PRO A 108 -0.42 0.89 25.16
CA PRO A 108 -0.93 0.34 26.40
C PRO A 108 -0.87 1.39 27.48
N ALA A 109 -1.86 1.36 28.32
CA ALA A 109 -1.92 2.31 29.38
C ALA A 109 -0.70 2.15 30.22
N ARG A 110 -0.08 3.27 30.63
CA ARG A 110 1.02 3.16 31.42
C ARG A 110 0.60 2.78 32.74
N ARG A 111 1.12 1.78 33.27
CA ARG A 111 0.73 1.40 34.50
C ARG A 111 1.22 2.35 35.44
N LYS A 112 0.50 2.79 36.24
CA LYS A 112 0.86 3.64 37.20
C LYS A 112 1.64 3.00 38.13
N ALA A 113 2.60 3.40 38.39
CA ALA A 113 3.39 2.74 39.29
C ALA A 113 2.81 2.88 40.57
N ARG A 114 2.64 2.37 41.25
CA ARG A 114 2.03 2.56 42.37
C ARG A 114 2.36 2.36 43.12
#